data_10532ca68e49342713b83476234dfea2
#
_entry.id   10532ca68e49342713b83476234dfea2
#
_cell.length_a   1.000
_cell.length_b   1.000
_cell.length_c   1.000
_cell.angle_alpha   90.00
_cell.angle_beta   90.00
_cell.angle_gamma   90.00
#
_symmetry.space_group_name_H-M   'P 1'
#
loop_
_entity.id
_entity.type
_entity.pdbx_description
1 polymer ?
#
loop_
_entity_poly.entity_id
_entity_poly.type
_entity_poly.pdbx_seq_one_letter_code
_entity_poly.pdbx_strand_id
1 'polypeptide(L)'
;MHQITTRTATSDDYEFLWQLLKATMQDYVDQTWGWDEVWQQTYFRENFDPGENQIVVLNGQDIGVVAVKQTETAVFLSRIYILPEYQGQGIGTQLVESVK
;
A
#
# COMPACT_ATOMS: atom_id res chain seq x y z
N MET A 1 -0.74 0.81 -22.34
CA MET A 1 -1.11 1.81 -21.33
C MET A 1 -1.92 1.13 -20.22
N HIS A 2 -1.55 1.35 -18.98
CA HIS A 2 -2.26 0.77 -17.85
C HIS A 2 -3.43 1.67 -17.46
N GLN A 3 -4.59 1.07 -17.25
CA GLN A 3 -5.73 1.81 -16.69
C GLN A 3 -5.69 1.66 -15.18
N ILE A 4 -5.14 2.66 -14.51
CA ILE A 4 -4.94 2.66 -13.07
C ILE A 4 -5.97 3.58 -12.42
N THR A 5 -6.67 3.04 -11.42
CA THR A 5 -7.59 3.82 -10.58
C THR A 5 -7.27 3.56 -9.12
N THR A 6 -7.87 4.35 -8.25
CA THR A 6 -7.74 4.13 -6.81
C THR A 6 -9.13 4.14 -6.18
N ARG A 7 -9.26 3.44 -5.07
CA ARG A 7 -10.49 3.48 -4.25
C ARG A 7 -10.09 3.51 -2.77
N THR A 8 -10.92 4.14 -1.97
CA THR A 8 -10.68 4.19 -0.53
C THR A 8 -10.81 2.79 0.06
N ALA A 9 -9.82 2.38 0.86
CA ALA A 9 -9.86 1.08 1.53
C ALA A 9 -10.95 1.06 2.60
N THR A 10 -11.45 -0.13 2.88
CA THR A 10 -12.40 -0.37 3.96
C THR A 10 -11.86 -1.46 4.88
N SER A 11 -12.58 -1.77 5.95
CA SER A 11 -12.18 -2.85 6.86
C SER A 11 -12.12 -4.21 6.15
N ASP A 12 -12.86 -4.38 5.06
CA ASP A 12 -12.82 -5.62 4.27
C ASP A 12 -11.49 -5.80 3.53
N ASP A 13 -10.70 -4.74 3.40
CA ASP A 13 -9.41 -4.78 2.72
C ASP A 13 -8.25 -5.14 3.64
N TYR A 14 -8.51 -5.39 4.92
CA TYR A 14 -7.48 -5.68 5.91
C TYR A 14 -6.56 -6.83 5.47
N GLU A 15 -7.15 -7.93 5.05
CA GLU A 15 -6.37 -9.11 4.67
C GLU A 15 -5.50 -8.83 3.44
N PHE A 16 -6.06 -8.16 2.43
CA PHE A 16 -5.27 -7.77 1.26
C PHE A 16 -4.10 -6.87 1.64
N LEU A 17 -4.36 -5.87 2.48
CA LEU A 17 -3.32 -4.92 2.89
C LEU A 17 -2.24 -5.60 3.73
N TRP A 18 -2.62 -6.55 4.59
CA TRP A 18 -1.67 -7.32 5.36
C TRP A 18 -0.77 -8.17 4.46
N GLN A 19 -1.36 -8.89 3.50
CA GLN A 19 -0.60 -9.72 2.57
C GLN A 19 0.31 -8.85 1.70
N LEU A 20 -0.15 -7.70 1.28
CA LEU A 20 0.65 -6.77 0.49
C LEU A 20 1.85 -6.26 1.29
N LEU A 21 1.64 -5.83 2.52
CA LEU A 21 2.72 -5.40 3.40
C LEU A 21 3.76 -6.51 3.57
N LYS A 22 3.28 -7.71 3.84
CA LYS A 22 4.14 -8.87 4.02
C LYS A 22 4.96 -9.16 2.76
N ALA A 23 4.31 -9.14 1.59
CA ALA A 23 4.99 -9.43 0.33
C ALA A 23 6.07 -8.40 -0.01
N THR A 24 5.85 -7.13 0.36
CA THR A 24 6.78 -6.06 0.00
C THR A 24 7.86 -5.82 1.03
N MET A 25 7.61 -6.10 2.30
CA MET A 25 8.50 -5.71 3.40
C MET A 25 9.17 -6.88 4.10
N GLN A 26 8.68 -8.10 3.96
CA GLN A 26 9.16 -9.21 4.78
C GLN A 26 10.67 -9.45 4.62
N ASP A 27 11.14 -9.52 3.38
CA ASP A 27 12.57 -9.79 3.14
C ASP A 27 13.45 -8.68 3.70
N TYR A 28 13.02 -7.44 3.53
CA TYR A 28 13.77 -6.29 4.01
C TYR A 28 13.87 -6.29 5.54
N VAL A 29 12.75 -6.51 6.22
CA VAL A 29 12.72 -6.53 7.68
C VAL A 29 13.48 -7.74 8.20
N ASP A 30 13.36 -8.88 7.54
CA ASP A 30 14.04 -10.11 7.94
C ASP A 30 15.57 -9.96 7.91
N GLN A 31 16.08 -9.25 6.90
CA GLN A 31 17.51 -9.00 6.79
C GLN A 31 18.05 -8.06 7.85
N THR A 32 17.21 -7.17 8.36
CA THR A 32 17.63 -6.10 9.27
C THR A 32 17.36 -6.46 10.75
N TRP A 33 16.15 -6.94 11.05
CA TRP A 33 15.67 -7.13 12.41
C TRP A 33 15.19 -8.55 12.69
N GLY A 34 15.01 -9.36 11.65
CA GLY A 34 14.29 -10.61 11.76
C GLY A 34 12.78 -10.36 11.72
N TRP A 35 12.09 -11.16 10.93
CA TRP A 35 10.65 -11.05 10.78
C TRP A 35 9.94 -11.81 11.90
N ASP A 36 9.20 -11.10 12.74
CA ASP A 36 8.33 -11.70 13.76
C ASP A 36 6.88 -11.49 13.31
N GLU A 37 6.26 -12.54 12.81
CA GLU A 37 4.92 -12.44 12.22
C GLU A 37 3.87 -12.01 13.23
N VAL A 38 3.94 -12.53 14.45
CA VAL A 38 2.96 -12.17 15.48
C VAL A 38 3.07 -10.68 15.82
N TRP A 39 4.30 -10.20 16.01
CA TRP A 39 4.53 -8.79 16.33
C TRP A 39 4.08 -7.88 15.19
N GLN A 40 4.47 -8.23 13.96
CA GLN A 40 4.14 -7.43 12.79
C GLN A 40 2.63 -7.38 12.56
N GLN A 41 1.95 -8.51 12.71
CA GLN A 41 0.50 -8.57 12.52
C GLN A 41 -0.22 -7.78 13.60
N THR A 42 0.23 -7.87 14.85
CA THR A 42 -0.35 -7.13 15.96
C THR A 42 -0.19 -5.63 15.75
N TYR A 43 1.02 -5.20 15.38
CA TYR A 43 1.29 -3.80 15.09
C TYR A 43 0.42 -3.29 13.94
N PHE A 44 0.31 -4.05 12.86
CA PHE A 44 -0.50 -3.67 11.72
C PHE A 44 -1.97 -3.53 12.11
N ARG A 45 -2.49 -4.48 12.86
CA ARG A 45 -3.90 -4.45 13.30
C ARG A 45 -4.19 -3.26 14.19
N GLU A 46 -3.28 -2.94 15.11
CA GLU A 46 -3.47 -1.83 16.05
C GLU A 46 -3.38 -0.46 15.37
N ASN A 47 -2.63 -0.37 14.28
CA ASN A 47 -2.42 0.88 13.57
C ASN A 47 -3.18 0.96 12.25
N PHE A 48 -4.06 0.00 11.99
CA PHE A 48 -4.80 -0.05 10.73
C PHE A 48 -5.86 1.04 10.68
N ASP A 49 -5.75 1.91 9.68
CA ASP A 49 -6.73 2.95 9.40
C ASP A 49 -7.08 2.89 7.92
N PRO A 50 -8.21 2.24 7.56
CA PRO A 50 -8.57 2.10 6.15
C PRO A 50 -8.82 3.44 5.47
N GLY A 51 -9.28 4.46 6.21
CA GLY A 51 -9.57 5.77 5.63
C GLY A 51 -8.36 6.50 5.08
N GLU A 52 -7.17 6.18 5.56
CA GLU A 52 -5.93 6.79 5.07
C GLU A 52 -5.30 6.04 3.90
N ASN A 53 -5.88 4.91 3.50
CA ASN A 53 -5.33 4.05 2.45
C ASN A 53 -6.21 4.06 1.22
N GLN A 54 -5.56 4.17 0.04
CA GLN A 54 -6.22 4.05 -1.24
C GLN A 54 -5.72 2.79 -1.92
N ILE A 55 -6.62 1.89 -2.26
CA ILE A 55 -6.26 0.66 -2.97
C ILE A 55 -6.00 1.01 -4.43
N VAL A 56 -4.87 0.57 -4.95
CA VAL A 56 -4.52 0.76 -6.35
C VAL A 56 -5.13 -0.37 -7.16
N VAL A 57 -5.93 -0.03 -8.15
CA VAL A 57 -6.64 -0.99 -8.99
C VAL A 57 -6.10 -0.88 -10.42
N LEU A 58 -5.65 -2.00 -10.98
CA LEU A 58 -5.20 -2.08 -12.36
C LEU A 58 -6.13 -3.02 -13.12
N ASN A 59 -6.86 -2.47 -14.10
CA ASN A 59 -7.78 -3.24 -14.92
C ASN A 59 -8.77 -4.09 -14.10
N GLY A 60 -9.25 -3.51 -12.99
CA GLY A 60 -10.21 -4.17 -12.12
C GLY A 60 -9.61 -5.08 -11.06
N GLN A 61 -8.29 -5.13 -10.95
CA GLN A 61 -7.61 -6.00 -10.00
C GLN A 61 -6.84 -5.17 -8.97
N ASP A 62 -6.98 -5.50 -7.69
CA ASP A 62 -6.25 -4.82 -6.62
C ASP A 62 -4.77 -5.23 -6.66
N ILE A 63 -3.87 -4.27 -6.84
CA ILE A 63 -2.44 -4.55 -7.00
C ILE A 63 -1.55 -3.83 -6.00
N GLY A 64 -2.08 -2.90 -5.23
CA GLY A 64 -1.25 -2.15 -4.30
C GLY A 64 -2.04 -1.19 -3.46
N VAL A 65 -1.32 -0.34 -2.74
CA VAL A 65 -1.91 0.66 -1.86
C VAL A 65 -1.07 1.94 -1.89
N VAL A 66 -1.76 3.07 -1.81
CA VAL A 66 -1.16 4.38 -1.62
C VAL A 66 -1.70 4.93 -0.31
N ALA A 67 -0.82 5.25 0.62
CA ALA A 67 -1.21 5.92 1.85
C ALA A 67 -1.06 7.42 1.65
N VAL A 68 -2.16 8.14 1.85
CA VAL A 68 -2.22 9.58 1.62
C VAL A 68 -2.50 10.26 2.95
N LYS A 69 -1.71 11.28 3.26
CA LYS A 69 -1.94 12.11 4.44
C LYS A 69 -2.40 13.48 4.00
N GLN A 70 -3.59 13.86 4.44
CA GLN A 70 -4.19 15.13 4.05
C GLN A 70 -4.11 16.12 5.22
N THR A 71 -3.57 17.31 4.94
CA THR A 71 -3.57 18.43 5.88
C THR A 71 -4.41 19.55 5.32
N GLU A 72 -4.59 20.63 6.08
CA GLU A 72 -5.39 21.77 5.64
C GLU A 72 -4.83 22.44 4.39
N THR A 73 -3.52 22.32 4.16
CA THR A 73 -2.86 23.05 3.07
C THR A 73 -2.30 22.15 1.98
N ALA A 74 -2.23 20.83 2.20
CA ALA A 74 -1.57 19.96 1.23
C ALA A 74 -2.03 18.51 1.38
N VAL A 75 -1.79 17.74 0.32
CA VAL A 75 -1.95 16.29 0.31
C VAL A 75 -0.57 15.68 0.14
N PHE A 76 -0.18 14.81 1.06
CA PHE A 76 1.13 14.16 1.02
C PHE A 76 0.98 12.68 0.72
N LEU A 77 1.79 12.20 -0.22
CA LEU A 77 1.94 10.78 -0.47
C LEU A 77 2.87 10.22 0.60
N SER A 78 2.32 9.40 1.50
CA SER A 78 3.07 8.87 2.63
C SER A 78 3.80 7.59 2.29
N ARG A 79 3.16 6.67 1.56
CA ARG A 79 3.74 5.39 1.15
C ARG A 79 3.06 4.87 -0.09
N ILE A 80 3.84 4.09 -0.87
CA ILE A 80 3.31 3.31 -1.99
C ILE A 80 3.84 1.89 -1.84
N TYR A 81 2.94 0.91 -1.86
CA TYR A 81 3.30 -0.50 -1.94
C TYR A 81 2.59 -1.12 -3.14
N ILE A 82 3.37 -1.77 -4.00
CA ILE A 82 2.86 -2.46 -5.18
C ILE A 82 3.29 -3.92 -5.08
N LEU A 83 2.39 -4.84 -5.40
CA LEU A 83 2.74 -6.26 -5.42
C LEU A 83 3.98 -6.49 -6.28
N PRO A 84 4.92 -7.34 -5.86
CA PRO A 84 6.19 -7.53 -6.58
C PRO A 84 6.03 -7.86 -8.06
N GLU A 85 5.00 -8.61 -8.42
CA GLU A 85 4.72 -8.99 -9.80
C GLU A 85 4.33 -7.81 -10.70
N TYR A 86 3.97 -6.68 -10.10
CA TYR A 86 3.60 -5.47 -10.84
C TYR A 86 4.65 -4.36 -10.72
N GLN A 87 5.72 -4.59 -9.99
CA GLN A 87 6.78 -3.60 -9.85
C GLN A 87 7.59 -3.51 -11.16
N GLY A 88 8.20 -2.34 -11.38
CA GLY A 88 9.03 -2.13 -12.55
C GLY A 88 8.27 -1.81 -13.83
N GLN A 89 6.96 -1.57 -13.75
CA GLN A 89 6.12 -1.27 -14.92
C GLN A 89 5.72 0.20 -15.00
N GLY A 90 6.37 1.07 -14.22
CA GLY A 90 6.07 2.50 -14.22
C GLY A 90 4.82 2.89 -13.45
N ILE A 91 4.21 1.95 -12.74
CA ILE A 91 2.97 2.19 -11.99
C ILE A 91 3.20 3.20 -10.87
N GLY A 92 4.30 3.04 -10.12
CA GLY A 92 4.64 3.96 -9.04
C GLY A 92 4.80 5.39 -9.53
N THR A 93 5.48 5.56 -10.65
CA THR A 93 5.66 6.88 -11.27
C THR A 93 4.33 7.49 -11.67
N GLN A 94 3.47 6.71 -12.29
CA GLN A 94 2.15 7.18 -12.70
C GLN A 94 1.31 7.61 -11.50
N LEU A 95 1.38 6.87 -10.39
CA LEU A 95 0.66 7.23 -9.17
C LEU A 95 1.17 8.52 -8.57
N VAL A 96 2.48 8.71 -8.51
CA VAL A 96 3.07 9.95 -8.00
C VAL A 96 2.61 11.14 -8.83
N GLU A 97 2.58 11.00 -10.15
CA GLU A 97 2.12 12.07 -11.03
C GLU A 97 0.65 12.40 -10.84
N SER A 98 -0.18 11.40 -10.52
CA SER A 98 -1.62 11.63 -10.35
C SER A 98 -1.96 12.36 -9.05
N VAL A 99 -1.04 12.36 -8.06
CA VAL A 99 -1.27 12.98 -6.76
C VAL A 99 -0.84 14.45 -6.74
N LYS A 100 -0.09 14.90 -7.71
CA LYS A 100 0.37 16.29 -7.78
C LYS A 100 -0.75 17.29 -8.01
#